data_32b469e35f086faedfed818b7cb2b913
#
_entry.id   32b469e35f086faedfed818b7cb2b913
#
_cell.length_a   1.000
_cell.length_b   1.000
_cell.length_c   1.000
_cell.angle_alpha   90.00
_cell.angle_beta   90.00
_cell.angle_gamma   90.00
#
_symmetry.space_group_name_H-M   'P 1'
#
loop_
_entity.id
_entity.type
_entity.pdbx_description
1 polymer ?
#
loop_
_entity_poly.entity_id
_entity_poly.type
_entity_poly.pdbx_seq_one_letter_code
_entity_poly.pdbx_strand_id
1 'polypeptide(L)'
;MPSEVGSATFSSSMVTNLPEPTLVHDVGVNALNYCAYDMTLTKGDNLTLKGWLVTPHTLDSAWLDVYELPSQRRIVEALGRNSPPSTSSIVPGPAAQERRPPVVMSLQTCFVEKVLWIIAGYEDGSLRAWTTSLSTSEPILMWAHKSHAEAIMAICVSPKLDSVLSVGADYHIVRTPLTPNAVPEVHKVRRPGNACVSIRWDERVCVVGGWDACVRVYACSYVRIENDKKNLS
;
A
#
# COMPACT_ATOMS: atom_id res chain seq x y z
N MET A 1 10.61 19.22 43.64
CA MET A 1 11.44 19.95 42.66
C MET A 1 11.08 19.40 41.31
N PRO A 2 10.35 20.12 40.43
CA PRO A 2 10.12 19.66 39.08
C PRO A 2 11.37 19.97 38.26
N SER A 3 11.88 18.99 37.55
CA SER A 3 12.99 19.10 36.62
C SER A 3 12.56 19.90 35.38
N GLU A 4 13.29 20.97 35.09
CA GLU A 4 13.13 21.77 33.88
C GLU A 4 13.36 20.92 32.62
N VAL A 5 12.33 20.81 31.79
CA VAL A 5 12.45 20.30 30.44
C VAL A 5 13.09 21.43 29.60
N GLY A 6 14.36 21.24 29.27
CA GLY A 6 15.08 22.17 28.40
C GLY A 6 14.40 22.30 27.05
N SER A 7 13.88 23.49 26.74
CA SER A 7 13.36 23.82 25.41
C SER A 7 14.55 23.92 24.45
N ALA A 8 14.66 22.98 23.55
CA ALA A 8 15.59 23.07 22.42
C ALA A 8 15.07 24.14 21.47
N THR A 9 15.65 25.32 21.51
CA THR A 9 15.45 26.38 20.51
C THR A 9 16.17 25.96 19.22
N PHE A 10 15.42 25.54 18.21
CA PHE A 10 15.95 25.39 16.87
C PHE A 10 16.34 26.80 16.34
N SER A 11 17.63 27.03 16.20
CA SER A 11 18.16 28.21 15.55
C SER A 11 17.83 28.17 14.05
N SER A 12 17.07 29.12 13.55
CA SER A 12 16.60 29.22 12.15
C SER A 12 17.70 29.63 11.15
N SER A 13 18.97 29.62 11.54
CA SER A 13 20.07 30.14 10.73
C SER A 13 20.78 29.13 9.81
N MET A 14 20.29 27.88 9.67
CA MET A 14 20.98 26.85 8.87
C MET A 14 20.33 26.47 7.55
N VAL A 15 19.32 27.18 7.04
CA VAL A 15 18.64 26.77 5.79
C VAL A 15 18.60 27.94 4.79
N THR A 16 19.73 28.55 4.49
CA THR A 16 19.73 29.73 3.60
C THR A 16 20.17 29.47 2.15
N ASN A 17 20.51 28.25 1.73
CA ASN A 17 20.94 27.98 0.35
C ASN A 17 20.56 26.60 -0.16
N LEU A 18 19.33 26.14 0.05
CA LEU A 18 18.83 25.02 -0.73
C LEU A 18 18.51 25.52 -2.15
N PRO A 19 18.95 24.80 -3.19
CA PRO A 19 18.58 25.15 -4.56
C PRO A 19 17.06 25.06 -4.72
N GLU A 20 16.50 25.97 -5.51
CA GLU A 20 15.07 25.92 -5.82
C GLU A 20 14.73 24.58 -6.49
N PRO A 21 13.61 23.94 -6.10
CA PRO A 21 13.19 22.68 -6.73
C PRO A 21 12.83 22.92 -8.20
N THR A 22 13.32 22.08 -9.09
CA THR A 22 12.99 22.13 -10.51
C THR A 22 11.87 21.15 -10.80
N LEU A 23 10.80 21.60 -11.45
CA LEU A 23 9.75 20.74 -11.94
C LEU A 23 10.32 19.84 -13.05
N VAL A 24 10.34 18.52 -12.81
CA VAL A 24 10.85 17.53 -13.76
C VAL A 24 9.74 16.92 -14.58
N HIS A 25 8.58 16.70 -13.99
CA HIS A 25 7.43 16.06 -14.63
C HIS A 25 6.12 16.45 -13.98
N ASP A 26 5.07 16.55 -14.79
CA ASP A 26 3.69 16.82 -14.39
C ASP A 26 2.76 15.75 -15.00
N VAL A 27 1.93 15.13 -14.17
CA VAL A 27 0.99 14.07 -14.56
C VAL A 27 -0.41 14.43 -14.12
N GLY A 28 -1.33 14.49 -15.07
CA GLY A 28 -2.75 14.68 -14.79
C GLY A 28 -3.35 13.44 -14.11
N VAL A 29 -4.12 13.66 -13.04
CA VAL A 29 -4.93 12.63 -12.37
C VAL A 29 -6.38 13.08 -12.27
N ASN A 30 -7.30 12.18 -11.93
CA ASN A 30 -8.70 12.53 -11.77
C ASN A 30 -8.88 13.52 -10.60
N ALA A 31 -9.69 14.56 -10.80
CA ALA A 31 -9.95 15.59 -9.79
C ALA A 31 -10.67 15.07 -8.53
N LEU A 32 -11.40 13.95 -8.64
CA LEU A 32 -12.07 13.27 -7.52
C LEU A 32 -11.20 12.16 -6.92
N ASN A 33 -9.90 12.31 -7.01
CA ASN A 33 -8.97 11.33 -6.49
C ASN A 33 -8.75 11.53 -4.97
N TYR A 34 -8.95 10.47 -4.20
CA TYR A 34 -8.67 10.41 -2.75
C TYR A 34 -7.39 9.63 -2.44
N CYS A 35 -6.84 8.94 -3.43
CA CYS A 35 -5.65 8.11 -3.30
C CYS A 35 -4.39 8.93 -3.57
N ALA A 36 -3.39 8.76 -2.73
CA ALA A 36 -2.04 9.19 -3.06
C ALA A 36 -1.47 8.35 -4.22
N TYR A 37 -0.48 8.90 -4.88
CA TYR A 37 0.39 8.13 -5.77
C TYR A 37 1.42 7.34 -4.95
N ASP A 38 2.08 6.38 -5.59
CA ASP A 38 3.27 5.74 -5.03
C ASP A 38 4.35 5.58 -6.10
N MET A 39 5.61 5.61 -5.65
CA MET A 39 6.76 5.55 -6.53
C MET A 39 7.82 4.59 -5.98
N THR A 40 8.22 3.65 -6.82
CA THR A 40 9.30 2.72 -6.50
C THR A 40 10.50 2.97 -7.40
N LEU A 41 11.68 3.09 -6.79
CA LEU A 41 12.94 3.33 -7.49
C LEU A 41 13.84 2.10 -7.42
N THR A 42 14.55 1.84 -8.51
CA THR A 42 15.64 0.86 -8.54
C THR A 42 16.93 1.53 -9.01
N LYS A 43 18.06 1.01 -8.53
CA LYS A 43 19.35 1.40 -9.08
C LYS A 43 19.52 0.73 -10.44
N GLY A 44 19.60 1.53 -11.49
CA GLY A 44 20.00 1.06 -12.82
C GLY A 44 21.51 0.93 -12.91
N ASP A 45 21.98 0.33 -14.00
CA ASP A 45 23.38 0.33 -14.37
C ASP A 45 23.86 1.79 -14.55
N ASN A 46 25.10 2.09 -14.17
CA ASN A 46 25.73 3.41 -14.29
C ASN A 46 25.10 4.53 -13.44
N LEU A 47 24.64 4.25 -12.21
CA LEU A 47 24.06 5.24 -11.29
C LEU A 47 22.78 5.95 -11.82
N THR A 48 22.20 5.50 -12.93
CA THR A 48 20.92 6.02 -13.38
C THR A 48 19.81 5.49 -12.50
N LEU A 49 18.99 6.38 -11.94
CA LEU A 49 17.77 6.00 -11.23
C LEU A 49 16.70 5.64 -12.26
N LYS A 50 16.23 4.42 -12.19
CA LYS A 50 15.01 3.99 -12.88
C LYS A 50 13.90 3.84 -11.84
N GLY A 51 12.69 4.15 -12.23
CA GLY A 51 11.57 4.05 -11.33
C GLY A 51 10.25 3.89 -12.03
N TRP A 52 9.24 3.61 -11.22
CA TRP A 52 7.86 3.51 -11.65
C TRP A 52 7.01 4.35 -10.73
N LEU A 53 6.29 5.27 -11.32
CA LEU A 53 5.27 6.07 -10.67
C LEU A 53 3.91 5.44 -10.99
N VAL A 54 3.14 5.11 -9.98
CA VAL A 54 1.77 4.62 -10.11
C VAL A 54 0.82 5.66 -9.55
N THR A 55 -0.18 6.02 -10.34
CA THR A 55 -1.16 7.04 -9.99
C THR A 55 -2.56 6.54 -10.30
N PRO A 56 -3.60 7.09 -9.66
CA PRO A 56 -4.96 6.95 -10.17
C PRO A 56 -5.09 7.46 -11.60
N HIS A 57 -5.91 6.78 -12.39
CA HIS A 57 -6.13 7.11 -13.79
C HIS A 57 -6.83 8.47 -13.95
N THR A 58 -6.54 9.18 -15.05
CA THR A 58 -7.00 10.56 -15.30
C THR A 58 -8.52 10.67 -15.38
N LEU A 59 -9.20 9.69 -15.99
CA LEU A 59 -10.64 9.77 -16.25
C LEU A 59 -11.49 9.07 -15.20
N ASP A 60 -10.97 8.03 -14.54
CA ASP A 60 -11.72 7.22 -13.60
C ASP A 60 -10.83 6.78 -12.42
N SER A 61 -11.17 7.21 -11.22
CA SER A 61 -10.43 6.90 -9.99
C SER A 61 -10.50 5.42 -9.56
N ALA A 62 -11.23 4.58 -10.29
CA ALA A 62 -11.27 3.13 -10.07
C ALA A 62 -10.07 2.39 -10.70
N TRP A 63 -9.33 3.05 -11.57
CA TRP A 63 -8.21 2.47 -12.32
C TRP A 63 -6.91 3.17 -11.99
N LEU A 64 -5.79 2.56 -12.41
CA LEU A 64 -4.45 3.08 -12.16
C LEU A 64 -3.69 3.20 -13.48
N ASP A 65 -2.77 4.17 -13.53
CA ASP A 65 -1.78 4.32 -14.58
C ASP A 65 -0.37 4.07 -14.02
N VAL A 66 0.49 3.48 -14.84
CA VAL A 66 1.89 3.25 -14.49
C VAL A 66 2.80 3.99 -15.48
N TYR A 67 3.68 4.82 -14.94
CA TYR A 67 4.67 5.59 -15.69
C TYR A 67 6.07 5.10 -15.38
N GLU A 68 6.89 4.96 -16.41
CA GLU A 68 8.31 4.70 -16.28
C GLU A 68 9.09 6.01 -16.09
N LEU A 69 10.00 6.04 -15.14
CA LEU A 69 10.90 7.17 -14.88
C LEU A 69 12.36 6.80 -15.24
N PRO A 70 13.15 7.70 -15.78
CA PRO A 70 12.87 9.12 -16.08
C PRO A 70 12.20 9.37 -17.45
N SER A 71 11.90 8.34 -18.24
CA SER A 71 11.35 8.48 -19.60
C SER A 71 9.96 9.13 -19.63
N GLN A 72 9.24 9.12 -18.49
CA GLN A 72 7.88 9.66 -18.35
C GLN A 72 6.85 8.96 -19.24
N ARG A 73 7.20 7.81 -19.78
CA ARG A 73 6.32 7.04 -20.65
C ARG A 73 5.29 6.29 -19.83
N ARG A 74 4.00 6.46 -20.14
CA ARG A 74 2.95 5.62 -19.57
C ARG A 74 3.05 4.23 -20.20
N ILE A 75 3.39 3.24 -19.36
CA ILE A 75 3.61 1.85 -19.77
C ILE A 75 2.39 0.97 -19.53
N VAL A 76 1.52 1.36 -18.58
CA VAL A 76 0.22 0.71 -18.34
C VAL A 76 -0.83 1.80 -18.25
N GLU A 77 -1.93 1.63 -18.96
CA GLU A 77 -3.09 2.51 -18.91
C GLU A 77 -4.30 1.78 -18.35
N ALA A 78 -5.02 2.44 -17.44
CA ALA A 78 -6.28 1.97 -16.86
C ALA A 78 -6.19 0.54 -16.27
N LEU A 79 -5.11 0.27 -15.51
CA LEU A 79 -4.95 -0.98 -14.77
C LEU A 79 -6.16 -1.22 -13.87
N GLY A 80 -6.72 -2.41 -13.92
CA GLY A 80 -7.90 -2.78 -13.15
C GLY A 80 -9.23 -2.62 -13.91
N ARG A 81 -9.25 -1.96 -15.08
CA ARG A 81 -10.47 -1.75 -15.89
C ARG A 81 -11.18 -3.06 -16.24
N ASN A 82 -10.43 -4.08 -16.60
CA ASN A 82 -10.95 -5.38 -17.01
C ASN A 82 -10.78 -6.45 -15.92
N SER A 83 -10.45 -6.04 -14.68
CA SER A 83 -10.29 -7.01 -13.60
C SER A 83 -11.65 -7.53 -13.16
N PRO A 84 -11.75 -8.84 -12.90
CA PRO A 84 -12.99 -9.42 -12.39
C PRO A 84 -13.35 -8.80 -11.02
N PRO A 85 -14.63 -8.76 -10.66
CA PRO A 85 -15.04 -8.35 -9.32
C PRO A 85 -14.40 -9.28 -8.28
N SER A 86 -14.20 -8.77 -7.07
CA SER A 86 -13.64 -9.56 -5.96
C SER A 86 -14.53 -10.75 -5.65
N THR A 87 -14.03 -11.97 -5.88
CA THR A 87 -14.83 -13.21 -5.83
C THR A 87 -14.96 -13.83 -4.44
N SER A 88 -14.07 -13.45 -3.51
CA SER A 88 -14.08 -14.00 -2.15
C SER A 88 -14.30 -12.89 -1.12
N SER A 89 -15.43 -12.92 -0.43
CA SER A 89 -15.67 -12.08 0.74
C SER A 89 -15.15 -12.80 1.98
N ILE A 90 -14.10 -12.26 2.59
CA ILE A 90 -13.51 -12.77 3.84
C ILE A 90 -14.25 -12.18 5.04
N VAL A 91 -14.80 -10.98 4.86
CA VAL A 91 -15.58 -10.29 5.87
C VAL A 91 -17.03 -10.20 5.41
N PRO A 92 -18.03 -10.57 6.25
CA PRO A 92 -19.43 -10.38 5.92
C PRO A 92 -19.75 -8.90 5.68
N GLY A 93 -20.36 -8.61 4.55
CA GLY A 93 -20.79 -7.28 4.17
C GLY A 93 -22.08 -7.33 3.34
N PRO A 94 -22.75 -6.22 3.07
CA PRO A 94 -23.93 -6.18 2.23
C PRO A 94 -23.59 -6.70 0.81
N ALA A 95 -24.54 -7.45 0.23
CA ALA A 95 -24.39 -7.98 -1.12
C ALA A 95 -24.09 -6.85 -2.13
N ALA A 96 -23.18 -7.10 -3.05
CA ALA A 96 -22.83 -6.16 -4.11
C ALA A 96 -24.06 -5.91 -5.00
N GLN A 97 -24.64 -4.71 -4.92
CA GLN A 97 -25.51 -4.21 -5.98
C GLN A 97 -24.63 -3.81 -7.17
N GLU A 98 -25.19 -3.81 -8.39
CA GLU A 98 -24.53 -3.24 -9.58
C GLU A 98 -24.17 -1.77 -9.31
N ARG A 99 -22.98 -1.55 -8.82
CA ARG A 99 -22.44 -0.23 -8.50
C ARG A 99 -21.35 0.12 -9.50
N ARG A 100 -21.12 1.42 -9.67
CA ARG A 100 -19.90 1.93 -10.34
C ARG A 100 -18.67 1.19 -9.81
N PRO A 101 -17.62 1.03 -10.58
CA PRO A 101 -16.36 0.48 -10.11
C PRO A 101 -15.90 1.22 -8.84
N PRO A 102 -15.44 0.51 -7.80
CA PRO A 102 -15.02 1.15 -6.56
C PRO A 102 -13.78 2.00 -6.77
N VAL A 103 -13.74 3.16 -6.12
CA VAL A 103 -12.62 4.11 -6.21
C VAL A 103 -11.41 3.54 -5.46
N VAL A 104 -10.21 3.77 -6.01
CA VAL A 104 -8.94 3.49 -5.32
C VAL A 104 -8.77 4.48 -4.18
N MET A 105 -8.58 3.99 -2.95
CA MET A 105 -8.43 4.78 -1.74
C MET A 105 -7.00 4.80 -1.21
N SER A 106 -6.25 3.73 -1.47
CA SER A 106 -4.86 3.60 -1.02
C SER A 106 -4.06 2.78 -2.03
N LEU A 107 -2.77 3.08 -2.15
CA LEU A 107 -1.89 2.51 -3.16
C LEU A 107 -0.50 2.33 -2.58
N GLN A 108 0.12 1.17 -2.85
CA GLN A 108 1.55 0.96 -2.64
C GLN A 108 2.18 0.08 -3.71
N THR A 109 3.45 0.30 -3.93
CA THR A 109 4.26 -0.46 -4.88
C THR A 109 5.52 -0.99 -4.21
N CYS A 110 6.01 -2.13 -4.66
CA CYS A 110 7.30 -2.66 -4.22
C CYS A 110 7.89 -3.58 -5.28
N PHE A 111 9.21 -3.81 -5.19
CA PHE A 111 9.87 -4.84 -5.98
C PHE A 111 10.10 -6.09 -5.16
N VAL A 112 9.59 -7.21 -5.66
CA VAL A 112 9.91 -8.54 -5.15
C VAL A 112 10.55 -9.31 -6.30
N GLU A 113 11.79 -9.77 -6.13
CA GLU A 113 12.53 -10.56 -7.14
C GLU A 113 12.51 -9.94 -8.56
N LYS A 114 12.71 -8.62 -8.66
CA LYS A 114 12.69 -7.84 -9.92
C LYS A 114 11.31 -7.73 -10.59
N VAL A 115 10.25 -8.14 -9.93
CA VAL A 115 8.87 -7.97 -10.37
C VAL A 115 8.26 -6.80 -9.61
N LEU A 116 7.67 -5.86 -10.31
CA LEU A 116 6.91 -4.76 -9.70
C LEU A 116 5.57 -5.29 -9.24
N TRP A 117 5.30 -5.16 -7.94
CA TRP A 117 3.98 -5.36 -7.35
C TRP A 117 3.28 -4.03 -7.20
N ILE A 118 2.02 -3.99 -7.57
CA ILE A 118 1.12 -2.84 -7.44
C ILE A 118 -0.06 -3.31 -6.61
N ILE A 119 -0.22 -2.73 -5.43
CA ILE A 119 -1.25 -3.12 -4.46
C ILE A 119 -2.18 -1.93 -4.25
N ALA A 120 -3.49 -2.13 -4.45
CA ALA A 120 -4.49 -1.09 -4.29
C ALA A 120 -5.62 -1.53 -3.36
N GLY A 121 -5.95 -0.65 -2.41
CA GLY A 121 -7.10 -0.73 -1.54
C GLY A 121 -8.24 0.15 -2.05
N TYR A 122 -9.46 -0.35 -1.99
CA TYR A 122 -10.62 0.24 -2.62
C TYR A 122 -11.68 0.71 -1.63
N GLU A 123 -12.55 1.61 -2.09
CA GLU A 123 -13.70 2.16 -1.37
C GLU A 123 -14.67 1.07 -0.87
N ASP A 124 -14.82 -0.01 -1.62
CA ASP A 124 -15.68 -1.14 -1.26
C ASP A 124 -15.03 -2.12 -0.26
N GLY A 125 -13.82 -1.87 0.20
CA GLY A 125 -13.06 -2.76 1.09
C GLY A 125 -12.35 -3.91 0.36
N SER A 126 -12.32 -3.91 -0.97
CA SER A 126 -11.50 -4.86 -1.72
C SER A 126 -10.03 -4.42 -1.75
N LEU A 127 -9.14 -5.42 -1.68
CA LEU A 127 -7.71 -5.29 -1.85
C LEU A 127 -7.32 -6.10 -3.09
N ARG A 128 -6.57 -5.48 -3.99
CA ARG A 128 -6.12 -6.13 -5.23
C ARG A 128 -4.63 -5.96 -5.41
N ALA A 129 -3.99 -6.96 -5.96
CA ALA A 129 -2.58 -6.89 -6.31
C ALA A 129 -2.33 -7.37 -7.73
N TRP A 130 -1.52 -6.63 -8.43
CA TRP A 130 -1.01 -6.97 -9.76
C TRP A 130 0.50 -7.04 -9.72
N THR A 131 1.03 -7.82 -10.65
CA THR A 131 2.46 -7.84 -10.94
C THR A 131 2.70 -7.45 -12.38
N THR A 132 3.79 -6.76 -12.64
CA THR A 132 4.28 -6.53 -13.99
C THR A 132 5.77 -6.76 -14.06
N SER A 133 6.21 -7.43 -15.11
CA SER A 133 7.64 -7.61 -15.38
C SER A 133 8.17 -6.37 -16.09
N LEU A 134 9.44 -6.04 -15.87
CA LEU A 134 10.13 -4.97 -16.58
C LEU A 134 10.27 -5.22 -18.08
N SER A 135 10.13 -6.47 -18.50
CA SER A 135 10.25 -6.90 -19.91
C SER A 135 8.90 -7.02 -20.63
N THR A 136 7.82 -7.24 -19.89
CA THR A 136 6.46 -7.37 -20.45
C THR A 136 5.57 -6.34 -19.79
N SER A 137 4.97 -5.44 -20.59
CA SER A 137 4.10 -4.36 -20.06
C SER A 137 2.72 -4.85 -19.62
N GLU A 138 2.40 -6.13 -19.76
CA GLU A 138 1.09 -6.66 -19.40
C GLU A 138 1.04 -7.02 -17.90
N PRO A 139 0.24 -6.31 -17.12
CA PRO A 139 0.05 -6.62 -15.71
C PRO A 139 -0.76 -7.90 -15.53
N ILE A 140 -0.37 -8.72 -14.57
CA ILE A 140 -1.08 -9.92 -14.18
C ILE A 140 -1.75 -9.70 -12.83
N LEU A 141 -3.06 -9.92 -12.74
CA LEU A 141 -3.77 -9.91 -11.46
C LEU A 141 -3.36 -11.16 -10.65
N MET A 142 -2.74 -10.94 -9.50
CA MET A 142 -2.28 -12.00 -8.61
C MET A 142 -3.41 -12.47 -7.70
N TRP A 143 -4.15 -11.53 -7.15
CA TRP A 143 -5.32 -11.79 -6.31
C TRP A 143 -6.19 -10.55 -6.14
N ALA A 144 -7.45 -10.80 -5.80
CA ALA A 144 -8.44 -9.79 -5.46
C ALA A 144 -9.33 -10.33 -4.32
N HIS A 145 -9.26 -9.69 -3.15
CA HIS A 145 -9.99 -10.11 -1.96
C HIS A 145 -10.87 -8.99 -1.43
N LYS A 146 -12.06 -9.30 -1.00
CA LYS A 146 -12.82 -8.40 -0.14
C LYS A 146 -12.35 -8.58 1.31
N SER A 147 -11.29 -7.84 1.66
CA SER A 147 -10.57 -7.98 2.92
C SER A 147 -11.19 -7.19 4.06
N HIS A 148 -11.93 -6.13 3.73
CA HIS A 148 -12.58 -5.22 4.68
C HIS A 148 -14.07 -5.07 4.39
N ALA A 149 -14.86 -4.74 5.43
CA ALA A 149 -16.27 -4.43 5.27
C ALA A 149 -16.50 -3.02 4.70
N GLU A 150 -15.58 -2.11 4.98
CA GLU A 150 -15.59 -0.70 4.63
C GLU A 150 -14.33 -0.33 3.85
N ALA A 151 -14.26 0.93 3.38
CA ALA A 151 -13.15 1.45 2.59
C ALA A 151 -11.77 1.19 3.23
N ILE A 152 -10.80 0.76 2.42
CA ILE A 152 -9.40 0.59 2.83
C ILE A 152 -8.71 1.94 2.78
N MET A 153 -8.41 2.49 3.96
CA MET A 153 -7.84 3.84 4.09
C MET A 153 -6.33 3.87 3.93
N ALA A 154 -5.64 2.80 4.32
CA ALA A 154 -4.20 2.72 4.18
C ALA A 154 -3.73 1.28 4.01
N ILE A 155 -2.62 1.15 3.30
CA ILE A 155 -1.85 -0.07 3.14
C ILE A 155 -0.39 0.18 3.44
N CYS A 156 0.32 -0.84 3.91
CA CYS A 156 1.74 -0.79 4.20
C CYS A 156 2.39 -2.13 3.84
N VAL A 157 3.32 -2.10 2.89
CA VAL A 157 4.12 -3.28 2.53
C VAL A 157 5.12 -3.57 3.64
N SER A 158 5.28 -4.83 3.99
CA SER A 158 6.25 -5.25 5.01
C SER A 158 7.69 -4.97 4.55
N PRO A 159 8.59 -4.62 5.47
CA PRO A 159 10.01 -4.40 5.15
C PRO A 159 10.70 -5.61 4.51
N LYS A 160 10.23 -6.83 4.79
CA LYS A 160 10.74 -8.05 4.15
C LYS A 160 10.14 -8.32 2.77
N LEU A 161 9.18 -7.49 2.35
CA LEU A 161 8.50 -7.63 1.06
C LEU A 161 7.78 -8.99 0.91
N ASP A 162 7.28 -9.55 2.00
CA ASP A 162 6.58 -10.84 2.02
C ASP A 162 5.07 -10.71 2.23
N SER A 163 4.62 -9.55 2.67
CA SER A 163 3.21 -9.31 2.98
C SER A 163 2.86 -7.82 2.92
N VAL A 164 1.57 -7.54 2.90
CA VAL A 164 1.00 -6.20 3.01
C VAL A 164 0.02 -6.17 4.19
N LEU A 165 0.08 -5.12 4.98
CA LEU A 165 -0.93 -4.77 5.97
C LEU A 165 -1.92 -3.78 5.37
N SER A 166 -3.21 -3.99 5.61
CA SER A 166 -4.26 -3.04 5.26
C SER A 166 -5.12 -2.72 6.47
N VAL A 167 -5.57 -1.47 6.53
CA VAL A 167 -6.52 -0.97 7.53
C VAL A 167 -7.58 -0.12 6.85
N GLY A 168 -8.76 -0.04 7.44
CA GLY A 168 -9.87 0.68 6.86
C GLY A 168 -10.81 1.30 7.88
N ALA A 169 -11.94 1.77 7.40
CA ALA A 169 -12.98 2.38 8.20
C ALA A 169 -13.68 1.36 9.15
N ASP A 170 -13.40 0.09 8.99
CA ASP A 170 -13.90 -1.00 9.80
C ASP A 170 -13.02 -1.31 11.05
N TYR A 171 -13.23 -2.48 11.65
CA TYR A 171 -12.55 -2.95 12.88
C TYR A 171 -11.37 -3.88 12.61
N HIS A 172 -10.77 -3.86 11.39
CA HIS A 172 -9.80 -4.87 11.02
C HIS A 172 -8.43 -4.29 10.69
N ILE A 173 -7.41 -5.04 11.06
CA ILE A 173 -6.08 -5.03 10.47
C ILE A 173 -5.96 -6.33 9.70
N VAL A 174 -5.68 -6.26 8.41
CA VAL A 174 -5.58 -7.44 7.57
C VAL A 174 -4.15 -7.56 7.04
N ARG A 175 -3.56 -8.75 7.23
CA ARG A 175 -2.27 -9.11 6.63
C ARG A 175 -2.50 -10.03 5.45
N THR A 176 -2.00 -9.64 4.28
CA THR A 176 -2.11 -10.46 3.06
C THR A 176 -0.71 -10.77 2.55
N PRO A 177 -0.32 -12.06 2.42
CA PRO A 177 0.98 -12.43 1.85
C PRO A 177 1.13 -11.95 0.40
N LEU A 178 2.35 -11.55 0.00
CA LEU A 178 2.69 -11.19 -1.38
C LEU A 178 3.08 -12.45 -2.17
N THR A 179 2.14 -13.37 -2.28
CA THR A 179 2.28 -14.64 -3.03
C THR A 179 1.04 -14.87 -3.89
N PRO A 180 1.14 -15.66 -4.97
CA PRO A 180 -0.04 -16.09 -5.72
C PRO A 180 -1.04 -16.81 -4.80
N ASN A 181 -2.34 -16.56 -5.00
CA ASN A 181 -3.42 -17.17 -4.22
C ASN A 181 -3.31 -16.97 -2.70
N ALA A 182 -2.78 -15.84 -2.28
CA ALA A 182 -2.63 -15.49 -0.86
C ALA A 182 -3.96 -15.61 -0.10
N VAL A 183 -3.90 -16.11 1.12
CA VAL A 183 -5.02 -16.12 2.05
C VAL A 183 -4.79 -15.04 3.09
N PRO A 184 -5.65 -14.01 3.18
CA PRO A 184 -5.51 -12.96 4.18
C PRO A 184 -5.75 -13.45 5.61
N GLU A 185 -4.98 -12.91 6.53
CA GLU A 185 -5.14 -13.05 7.98
C GLU A 185 -5.85 -11.82 8.52
N VAL A 186 -7.02 -11.99 9.14
CA VAL A 186 -7.86 -10.90 9.63
C VAL A 186 -7.77 -10.78 11.15
N HIS A 187 -7.34 -9.64 11.64
CA HIS A 187 -7.24 -9.32 13.06
C HIS A 187 -8.24 -8.23 13.44
N LYS A 188 -9.18 -8.56 14.34
CA LYS A 188 -10.15 -7.60 14.83
C LYS A 188 -9.51 -6.69 15.88
N VAL A 189 -9.68 -5.38 15.71
CA VAL A 189 -9.24 -4.36 16.65
C VAL A 189 -10.43 -3.75 17.39
N ARG A 190 -10.14 -3.09 18.52
CA ARG A 190 -11.18 -2.60 19.43
C ARG A 190 -11.99 -1.43 18.88
N ARG A 191 -11.40 -0.59 18.04
CA ARG A 191 -12.02 0.63 17.51
C ARG A 191 -12.02 0.62 15.99
N PRO A 192 -13.10 1.08 15.36
CA PRO A 192 -13.15 1.25 13.91
C PRO A 192 -12.49 2.56 13.50
N GLY A 193 -12.43 2.80 12.18
CA GLY A 193 -11.95 4.06 11.64
C GLY A 193 -10.43 4.17 11.73
N ASN A 194 -9.72 3.21 11.14
CA ASN A 194 -8.27 3.19 11.07
C ASN A 194 -7.83 3.91 9.79
N ALA A 195 -7.12 5.03 9.94
CA ALA A 195 -6.79 5.94 8.85
C ALA A 195 -5.40 5.72 8.25
N CYS A 196 -4.46 5.21 9.03
CA CYS A 196 -3.10 4.94 8.59
C CYS A 196 -2.50 3.74 9.30
N VAL A 197 -1.53 3.12 8.66
CA VAL A 197 -0.79 1.97 9.20
C VAL A 197 0.67 2.08 8.81
N SER A 198 1.54 1.68 9.72
CA SER A 198 2.96 1.53 9.48
C SER A 198 3.48 0.31 10.21
N ILE A 199 4.51 -0.34 9.67
CA ILE A 199 5.16 -1.48 10.30
C ILE A 199 6.62 -1.16 10.54
N ARG A 200 7.13 -1.58 11.70
CA ARG A 200 8.54 -1.43 12.05
C ARG A 200 9.40 -2.34 11.16
N TRP A 201 10.63 -1.92 10.91
CA TRP A 201 11.58 -2.64 10.05
C TRP A 201 11.84 -4.11 10.44
N ASP A 202 11.72 -4.47 11.73
CA ASP A 202 11.86 -5.83 12.24
C ASP A 202 10.54 -6.62 12.26
N GLU A 203 9.44 -6.00 11.84
CA GLU A 203 8.08 -6.53 11.78
C GLU A 203 7.50 -7.00 13.13
N ARG A 204 8.10 -6.62 14.24
CA ARG A 204 7.61 -6.99 15.57
C ARG A 204 6.48 -6.09 16.05
N VAL A 205 6.36 -4.90 15.46
CA VAL A 205 5.40 -3.89 15.88
C VAL A 205 4.79 -3.24 14.66
N CYS A 206 3.47 -3.09 14.65
CA CYS A 206 2.78 -2.17 13.74
C CYS A 206 2.09 -1.05 14.52
N VAL A 207 1.92 0.08 13.87
CA VAL A 207 1.30 1.28 14.43
C VAL A 207 0.13 1.67 13.57
N VAL A 208 -1.01 1.93 14.18
CA VAL A 208 -2.24 2.31 13.49
C VAL A 208 -2.76 3.62 14.08
N GLY A 209 -2.98 4.61 13.24
CA GLY A 209 -3.65 5.86 13.59
C GLY A 209 -5.15 5.78 13.32
N GLY A 210 -5.95 6.14 14.32
CA GLY A 210 -7.40 6.12 14.23
C GLY A 210 -8.03 7.50 14.09
N TRP A 211 -9.26 7.55 13.59
CA TRP A 211 -10.07 8.79 13.52
C TRP A 211 -10.48 9.32 14.90
N ASP A 212 -10.32 8.52 15.94
CA ASP A 212 -10.56 8.91 17.33
C ASP A 212 -9.39 9.66 17.96
N ALA A 213 -8.49 10.21 17.14
CA ALA A 213 -7.28 10.95 17.53
C ALA A 213 -6.30 10.11 18.37
N CYS A 214 -6.36 8.78 18.26
CA CYS A 214 -5.46 7.87 18.98
C CYS A 214 -4.51 7.16 18.00
N VAL A 215 -3.26 7.03 18.42
CA VAL A 215 -2.29 6.15 17.78
C VAL A 215 -2.15 4.89 18.66
N ARG A 216 -2.24 3.72 18.02
CA ARG A 216 -2.18 2.42 18.68
C ARG A 216 -1.01 1.61 18.18
N VAL A 217 -0.29 1.03 19.12
CA VAL A 217 0.86 0.18 18.84
C VAL A 217 0.45 -1.26 19.13
N TYR A 218 0.61 -2.12 18.12
CA TYR A 218 0.30 -3.54 18.22
C TYR A 218 1.58 -4.37 18.10
N ALA A 219 1.73 -5.37 18.96
CA ALA A 219 2.78 -6.36 18.76
C ALA A 219 2.36 -7.34 17.66
N CYS A 220 3.19 -7.48 16.64
CA CYS A 220 3.01 -8.46 15.59
C CYS A 220 3.68 -9.76 16.03
N SER A 221 2.95 -10.60 16.77
CA SER A 221 3.44 -11.92 17.16
C SER A 221 3.29 -12.86 15.96
N TYR A 222 4.31 -12.93 15.09
CA TYR A 222 4.37 -13.98 14.10
C TYR A 222 4.81 -15.26 14.81
N VAL A 223 3.85 -16.12 15.14
CA VAL A 223 4.15 -17.50 15.50
C VAL A 223 4.68 -18.16 14.22
N ARG A 224 5.98 -18.11 14.00
CA ARG A 224 6.60 -19.09 13.12
C ARG A 224 6.38 -20.44 13.79
N ILE A 225 5.49 -21.24 13.24
CA ILE A 225 5.51 -22.68 13.47
C ILE A 225 6.77 -23.17 12.73
N GLU A 226 7.91 -23.07 13.38
CA GLU A 226 9.08 -23.84 12.99
C GLU A 226 8.66 -25.30 13.18
N ASN A 227 8.39 -25.97 12.05
CA ASN A 227 8.33 -27.41 12.01
C ASN A 227 9.73 -27.95 12.32
N ASP A 228 10.08 -27.95 13.61
CA ASP A 228 11.18 -28.75 14.12
C ASP A 228 10.81 -30.23 13.92
N LYS A 229 11.08 -30.73 12.72
CA LYS A 229 11.28 -32.16 12.53
C LYS A 229 12.57 -32.52 13.27
N LYS A 230 12.49 -32.71 14.58
CA LYS A 230 13.50 -33.47 15.30
C LYS A 230 13.49 -34.87 14.72
N ASN A 231 14.50 -35.15 13.92
CA ASN A 231 14.91 -36.51 13.63
C ASN A 231 15.20 -37.22 14.97
N LEU A 232 14.32 -38.11 15.35
CA LEU A 232 14.63 -39.14 16.31
C LEU A 232 15.22 -40.32 15.50
N SER A 233 16.52 -40.42 15.55
CA SER A 233 17.26 -41.66 15.28
C SER A 233 17.19 -42.52 16.52
#